data_0754970a364915ca1ae0137bf1086f12
#
_entry.id   0754970a364915ca1ae0137bf1086f12
#
_cell.length_a   1.000
_cell.length_b   1.000
_cell.length_c   1.000
_cell.angle_alpha   90.00
_cell.angle_beta   90.00
_cell.angle_gamma   90.00
#
_symmetry.space_group_name_H-M   'P 1'
#
loop_
_entity.id
_entity.type
_entity.pdbx_description
1 polymer ?
#
loop_
_entity_poly.entity_id
_entity_poly.type
_entity_poly.pdbx_seq_one_letter_code
_entity_poly.pdbx_strand_id
1 'polypeptide(L)'
;TEGLNFRRAFREAGFHISGVCVWVKNSLVLGRSSYQWQHEPVLYGWLPNGKHKWFSDRKQSTVWKFDKPRRSKEHPTMKPVPLLAYPIKNSSAPNGVVMDLFGGSGSTLMACEQTDRVCRTMELDPRYASVIVMRYKAEYPDAPVHVLRDGQELSYEAVST
;
A
#
# COMPACT_ATOMS: atom_id res chain seq x y z
N THR A 1 -19.85 6.66 6.03
CA THR A 1 -18.38 6.84 6.08
C THR A 1 -17.82 6.17 7.32
N GLU A 2 -16.98 5.18 7.12
CA GLU A 2 -16.47 4.28 8.17
C GLU A 2 -15.35 4.90 9.04
N GLY A 3 -15.10 6.19 8.95
CA GLY A 3 -13.99 6.85 9.64
C GLY A 3 -13.99 6.67 11.16
N LEU A 4 -15.16 6.56 11.79
CA LEU A 4 -15.28 6.30 13.22
C LEU A 4 -14.83 4.86 13.54
N ASN A 5 -15.28 3.88 12.76
CA ASN A 5 -14.97 2.48 12.97
C ASN A 5 -13.47 2.20 12.77
N PHE A 6 -12.84 2.80 11.74
CA PHE A 6 -11.40 2.69 11.55
C PHE A 6 -10.59 3.30 12.71
N ARG A 7 -10.99 4.48 13.21
CA ARG A 7 -10.32 5.11 14.36
C ARG A 7 -10.48 4.29 15.64
N ARG A 8 -11.66 3.72 15.83
CA ARG A 8 -11.94 2.84 16.97
C ARG A 8 -11.08 1.58 16.90
N ALA A 9 -11.11 0.86 15.80
CA ALA A 9 -10.29 -0.34 15.58
C ALA A 9 -8.79 -0.07 15.74
N PHE A 10 -8.30 1.08 15.25
CA PHE A 10 -6.90 1.48 15.40
C PHE A 10 -6.50 1.64 16.87
N ARG A 11 -7.37 2.26 17.69
CA ARG A 11 -7.15 2.41 19.14
C ARG A 11 -7.29 1.10 19.90
N GLU A 12 -8.31 0.31 19.59
CA GLU A 12 -8.55 -1.00 20.22
C GLU A 12 -7.40 -1.97 19.94
N ALA A 13 -6.75 -1.87 18.78
CA ALA A 13 -5.52 -2.59 18.48
C ALA A 13 -4.27 -2.03 19.20
N GLY A 14 -4.43 -1.05 20.07
CA GLY A 14 -3.37 -0.49 20.91
C GLY A 14 -2.53 0.61 20.27
N PHE A 15 -2.87 1.08 19.07
CA PHE A 15 -2.13 2.14 18.40
C PHE A 15 -2.46 3.54 18.95
N HIS A 16 -1.42 4.34 19.15
CA HIS A 16 -1.55 5.78 19.34
C HIS A 16 -1.84 6.46 17.99
N ILE A 17 -2.93 7.23 17.89
CA ILE A 17 -3.21 8.04 16.70
C ILE A 17 -2.47 9.38 16.86
N SER A 18 -1.45 9.59 16.04
CA SER A 18 -0.69 10.84 16.01
C SER A 18 -1.30 11.89 15.08
N GLY A 19 -1.91 11.45 13.99
CA GLY A 19 -2.50 12.35 13.04
C GLY A 19 -3.37 11.65 11.98
N VAL A 20 -4.01 12.49 11.17
CA VAL A 20 -4.72 12.06 9.97
C VAL A 20 -4.12 12.77 8.78
N CYS A 21 -3.52 12.01 7.89
CA CYS A 21 -3.09 12.51 6.60
C CYS A 21 -4.24 12.41 5.58
N VAL A 22 -4.18 13.17 4.52
CA VAL A 22 -5.23 13.22 3.50
C VAL A 22 -4.59 13.13 2.14
N TRP A 23 -4.87 12.04 1.41
CA TRP A 23 -4.54 11.96 0.00
C TRP A 23 -5.57 12.75 -0.83
N VAL A 24 -5.14 13.83 -1.45
CA VAL A 24 -5.95 14.65 -2.36
C VAL A 24 -5.71 14.17 -3.80
N LYS A 25 -6.79 13.81 -4.48
CA LYS A 25 -6.79 13.33 -5.86
C LYS A 25 -6.88 14.51 -6.83
N ASN A 26 -6.38 14.33 -8.05
CA ASN A 26 -6.51 15.31 -9.15
C ASN A 26 -7.95 15.44 -9.70
N SER A 27 -8.83 14.49 -9.39
CA SER A 27 -10.24 14.50 -9.81
C SER A 27 -11.15 13.98 -8.72
N LEU A 28 -12.36 14.51 -8.67
CA LEU A 28 -13.41 14.01 -7.78
C LEU A 28 -13.91 12.62 -8.22
N VAL A 29 -14.54 11.92 -7.29
CA VAL A 29 -15.21 10.65 -7.52
C VAL A 29 -16.70 10.87 -7.36
N LEU A 30 -17.47 10.72 -8.45
CA LEU A 30 -18.91 10.84 -8.43
C LEU A 30 -19.54 9.79 -7.52
N GLY A 31 -20.41 10.23 -6.64
CA GLY A 31 -21.16 9.40 -5.71
C GLY A 31 -22.55 9.99 -5.45
N ARG A 32 -23.29 9.38 -4.53
CA ARG A 32 -24.66 9.81 -4.18
C ARG A 32 -24.69 10.99 -3.18
N SER A 33 -23.53 11.40 -2.66
CA SER A 33 -23.42 12.50 -1.69
C SER A 33 -23.56 13.87 -2.40
N SER A 34 -24.07 14.88 -1.71
CA SER A 34 -24.11 16.26 -2.21
C SER A 34 -22.71 16.82 -2.47
N TYR A 35 -21.73 16.50 -1.62
CA TYR A 35 -20.31 16.79 -1.84
C TYR A 35 -19.61 15.57 -2.39
N GLN A 36 -18.89 15.74 -3.50
CA GLN A 36 -18.18 14.65 -4.15
C GLN A 36 -16.80 14.44 -3.51
N TRP A 37 -16.42 13.17 -3.34
CA TRP A 37 -15.16 12.81 -2.69
C TRP A 37 -13.97 13.07 -3.61
N GLN A 38 -13.03 13.90 -3.15
CA GLN A 38 -11.77 14.17 -3.85
C GLN A 38 -10.55 13.81 -2.98
N HIS A 39 -10.77 13.23 -1.82
CA HIS A 39 -9.70 12.84 -0.92
C HIS A 39 -9.97 11.51 -0.24
N GLU A 40 -8.91 10.90 0.27
CA GLU A 40 -8.97 9.74 1.17
C GLU A 40 -8.17 10.02 2.44
N PRO A 41 -8.76 9.85 3.64
CA PRO A 41 -8.03 9.97 4.89
C PRO A 41 -7.14 8.74 5.13
N VAL A 42 -5.98 8.98 5.74
CA VAL A 42 -5.00 7.97 6.14
C VAL A 42 -4.66 8.17 7.61
N LEU A 43 -4.94 7.19 8.45
CA LEU A 43 -4.56 7.24 9.86
C LEU A 43 -3.05 7.04 9.99
N TYR A 44 -2.41 7.93 10.75
CA TYR A 44 -1.00 7.84 11.08
C TYR A 44 -0.82 7.66 12.58
N GLY A 45 -0.02 6.68 12.95
CA GLY A 45 0.25 6.38 14.35
C GLY A 45 1.19 5.19 14.52
N TRP A 46 1.44 4.83 15.77
CA TRP A 46 2.37 3.75 16.16
C TRP A 46 1.95 3.11 17.47
N LEU A 47 2.51 1.95 17.77
CA LEU A 47 2.37 1.31 19.08
C LEU A 47 3.17 2.09 20.12
N PRO A 48 2.59 2.49 21.28
CA PRO A 48 3.28 3.30 22.30
C PRO A 48 4.57 2.67 22.82
N ASN A 49 4.60 1.34 22.91
CA ASN A 49 5.78 0.58 23.34
C ASN A 49 6.81 0.36 22.22
N GLY A 50 6.52 0.76 21.00
CA GLY A 50 7.41 0.74 19.86
C GLY A 50 8.29 1.97 19.82
N LYS A 51 9.56 1.83 19.37
CA LYS A 51 10.38 3.00 19.06
C LYS A 51 9.85 3.62 17.77
N HIS A 52 9.10 4.72 17.89
CA HIS A 52 8.75 5.53 16.72
C HIS A 52 10.02 6.09 16.09
N LYS A 53 10.22 5.76 14.82
CA LYS A 53 11.34 6.26 14.02
C LYS A 53 10.80 7.08 12.87
N TRP A 54 11.39 8.25 12.66
CA TRP A 54 11.10 9.14 11.56
C TRP A 54 12.36 9.31 10.71
N PHE A 55 12.27 9.02 9.41
CA PHE A 55 13.41 8.98 8.48
C PHE A 55 13.42 10.15 7.50
N SER A 56 12.59 11.17 7.77
CA SER A 56 12.47 12.36 6.94
C SER A 56 12.65 13.64 7.79
N ASP A 57 12.50 14.79 7.16
CA ASP A 57 12.55 16.08 7.84
C ASP A 57 11.19 16.49 8.45
N ARG A 58 11.13 17.68 9.07
CA ARG A 58 9.91 18.23 9.67
C ARG A 58 9.06 19.03 8.68
N LYS A 59 9.37 19.05 7.40
CA LYS A 59 8.63 19.76 6.36
C LYS A 59 7.55 18.90 5.71
N GLN A 60 7.43 17.63 6.11
CA GLN A 60 6.43 16.72 5.59
C GLN A 60 5.02 17.14 6.03
N SER A 61 4.10 17.21 5.07
CA SER A 61 2.73 17.67 5.30
C SER A 61 1.76 16.51 5.48
N THR A 62 0.66 16.75 6.17
CA THR A 62 -0.49 15.83 6.24
C THR A 62 -1.34 15.85 4.96
N VAL A 63 -1.11 16.80 4.04
CA VAL A 63 -1.84 16.90 2.77
C VAL A 63 -0.96 16.34 1.65
N TRP A 64 -1.37 15.19 1.09
CA TRP A 64 -0.64 14.45 0.07
C TRP A 64 -1.34 14.62 -1.27
N LYS A 65 -0.68 15.28 -2.23
CA LYS A 65 -1.21 15.52 -3.57
C LYS A 65 -0.55 14.53 -4.53
N PHE A 66 -1.28 13.49 -4.91
CA PHE A 66 -0.85 12.51 -5.90
C PHE A 66 -2.00 12.23 -6.86
N ASP A 67 -1.69 12.21 -8.13
CA ASP A 67 -2.68 11.96 -9.17
C ASP A 67 -3.22 10.53 -9.04
N LYS A 68 -4.54 10.41 -9.17
CA LYS A 68 -5.18 9.11 -9.28
C LYS A 68 -4.75 8.46 -10.60
N PRO A 69 -4.33 7.17 -10.59
CA PRO A 69 -4.03 6.47 -11.84
C PRO A 69 -5.23 6.51 -12.78
N ARG A 70 -4.97 6.65 -14.08
CA ARG A 70 -6.00 6.42 -15.09
C ARG A 70 -6.52 5.00 -14.91
N ARG A 71 -7.82 4.76 -15.23
CA ARG A 71 -8.44 3.43 -15.08
C ARG A 71 -7.56 2.35 -15.70
N SER A 72 -7.03 1.47 -14.86
CA SER A 72 -6.42 0.22 -15.29
C SER A 72 -7.52 -0.82 -15.49
N LYS A 73 -7.42 -1.62 -16.56
CA LYS A 73 -8.28 -2.80 -16.75
C LYS A 73 -7.99 -3.88 -15.69
N GLU A 74 -6.81 -3.82 -15.09
CA GLU A 74 -6.30 -4.82 -14.14
C GLU A 74 -6.87 -4.68 -12.73
N HIS A 75 -7.12 -3.44 -12.26
CA HIS A 75 -7.69 -3.23 -10.93
C HIS A 75 -8.42 -1.87 -10.83
N PRO A 76 -9.72 -1.85 -10.47
CA PRO A 76 -10.52 -0.62 -10.47
C PRO A 76 -10.11 0.40 -9.41
N THR A 77 -9.41 -0.02 -8.34
CA THR A 77 -9.06 0.82 -7.18
C THR A 77 -7.56 0.92 -6.94
N MET A 78 -6.74 0.78 -7.98
CA MET A 78 -5.28 0.87 -7.89
C MET A 78 -4.83 2.19 -7.26
N LYS A 79 -3.95 2.10 -6.25
CA LYS A 79 -3.29 3.27 -5.65
C LYS A 79 -2.04 3.64 -6.46
N PRO A 80 -1.71 4.92 -6.63
CA PRO A 80 -0.48 5.32 -7.29
C PRO A 80 0.74 4.91 -6.46
N VAL A 81 1.75 4.33 -7.10
CA VAL A 81 2.99 3.90 -6.42
C VAL A 81 3.67 5.05 -5.66
N PRO A 82 3.78 6.28 -6.22
CA PRO A 82 4.38 7.40 -5.49
C PRO A 82 3.64 7.78 -4.19
N LEU A 83 2.31 7.60 -4.14
CA LEU A 83 1.53 7.82 -2.92
C LEU A 83 1.97 6.89 -1.79
N LEU A 84 2.29 5.62 -2.11
CA LEU A 84 2.71 4.64 -1.11
C LEU A 84 4.20 4.77 -0.79
N ALA A 85 5.03 5.06 -1.77
CA ALA A 85 6.45 5.29 -1.58
C ALA A 85 6.74 6.46 -0.62
N TYR A 86 5.90 7.49 -0.62
CA TYR A 86 6.06 8.66 0.23
C TYR A 86 6.04 8.33 1.73
N PRO A 87 4.98 7.74 2.32
CA PRO A 87 4.97 7.37 3.74
C PRO A 87 5.97 6.24 4.06
N ILE A 88 6.24 5.32 3.12
CA ILE A 88 7.24 4.27 3.30
C ILE A 88 8.62 4.87 3.55
N LYS A 89 9.06 5.83 2.74
CA LYS A 89 10.34 6.52 2.93
C LYS A 89 10.41 7.29 4.25
N ASN A 90 9.31 7.92 4.65
CA ASN A 90 9.26 8.72 5.86
C ASN A 90 9.28 7.87 7.15
N SER A 91 8.73 6.64 7.09
CA SER A 91 8.47 5.83 8.28
C SER A 91 9.31 4.54 8.36
N SER A 92 10.14 4.25 7.36
CA SER A 92 11.01 3.07 7.33
C SER A 92 12.39 3.37 6.78
N ALA A 93 13.42 2.66 7.27
CA ALA A 93 14.76 2.67 6.67
C ALA A 93 14.82 1.78 5.42
N PRO A 94 15.85 1.95 4.54
CA PRO A 94 16.20 0.95 3.56
C PRO A 94 16.35 -0.45 4.19
N ASN A 95 15.97 -1.49 3.49
CA ASN A 95 15.85 -2.87 3.96
C ASN A 95 14.87 -3.10 5.13
N GLY A 96 14.10 -2.07 5.52
CA GLY A 96 13.04 -2.21 6.51
C GLY A 96 11.85 -3.00 5.95
N VAL A 97 11.16 -3.74 6.82
CA VAL A 97 9.98 -4.51 6.45
C VAL A 97 8.74 -3.63 6.43
N VAL A 98 8.00 -3.67 5.33
CA VAL A 98 6.69 -3.05 5.15
C VAL A 98 5.65 -4.15 5.01
N MET A 99 4.60 -4.09 5.83
CA MET A 99 3.51 -5.07 5.79
C MET A 99 2.27 -4.43 5.15
N ASP A 100 1.64 -5.17 4.22
CA ASP A 100 0.36 -4.82 3.61
C ASP A 100 -0.56 -6.04 3.64
N LEU A 101 -1.62 -5.98 4.43
CA LEU A 101 -2.57 -7.09 4.60
C LEU A 101 -3.64 -7.14 3.52
N PHE A 102 -3.65 -6.18 2.59
CA PHE A 102 -4.65 -6.04 1.52
C PHE A 102 -3.96 -5.66 0.21
N GLY A 103 -3.14 -6.56 -0.32
CA GLY A 103 -2.20 -6.31 -1.43
C GLY A 103 -2.84 -5.73 -2.70
N GLY A 104 -4.07 -6.15 -3.01
CA GLY A 104 -4.85 -5.63 -4.12
C GLY A 104 -4.12 -5.76 -5.46
N SER A 105 -3.70 -4.64 -6.04
CA SER A 105 -2.93 -4.62 -7.28
C SER A 105 -1.40 -4.64 -7.10
N GLY A 106 -0.91 -4.81 -5.87
CA GLY A 106 0.54 -4.85 -5.57
C GLY A 106 1.24 -3.49 -5.55
N SER A 107 0.51 -2.38 -5.43
CA SER A 107 1.13 -1.06 -5.44
C SER A 107 2.11 -0.85 -4.29
N THR A 108 1.87 -1.48 -3.12
CA THR A 108 2.80 -1.47 -1.99
C THR A 108 4.07 -2.24 -2.30
N LEU A 109 3.98 -3.41 -2.95
CA LEU A 109 5.14 -4.18 -3.39
C LEU A 109 6.02 -3.35 -4.34
N MET A 110 5.41 -2.73 -5.35
CA MET A 110 6.12 -1.86 -6.30
C MET A 110 6.80 -0.67 -5.60
N ALA A 111 6.11 -0.06 -4.63
CA ALA A 111 6.68 1.05 -3.85
C ALA A 111 7.85 0.61 -2.98
N CYS A 112 7.79 -0.59 -2.40
CA CYS A 112 8.87 -1.17 -1.62
C CYS A 112 10.09 -1.47 -2.48
N GLU A 113 9.91 -2.08 -3.64
CA GLU A 113 10.98 -2.36 -4.59
C GLU A 113 11.69 -1.07 -5.02
N GLN A 114 10.93 -0.05 -5.43
CA GLN A 114 11.49 1.25 -5.82
C GLN A 114 12.18 2.02 -4.68
N THR A 115 12.04 1.59 -3.46
CA THR A 115 12.57 2.29 -2.28
C THR A 115 13.49 1.43 -1.41
N ASP A 116 13.92 0.27 -1.91
CA ASP A 116 14.79 -0.69 -1.20
C ASP A 116 14.19 -1.18 0.13
N ARG A 117 12.90 -1.50 0.15
CA ARG A 117 12.21 -2.07 1.33
C ARG A 117 11.77 -3.50 1.04
N VAL A 118 11.69 -4.31 2.11
CA VAL A 118 11.16 -5.67 2.03
C VAL A 118 9.65 -5.62 2.20
N CYS A 119 8.89 -5.97 1.16
CA CYS A 119 7.44 -6.07 1.24
C CYS A 119 7.00 -7.43 1.78
N ARG A 120 6.04 -7.41 2.72
CA ARG A 120 5.26 -8.58 3.15
C ARG A 120 3.79 -8.28 2.89
N THR A 121 3.23 -8.86 1.85
CA THR A 121 1.84 -8.59 1.47
C THR A 121 0.99 -9.85 1.52
N MET A 122 -0.29 -9.68 1.82
CA MET A 122 -1.32 -10.72 1.75
C MET A 122 -2.42 -10.27 0.81
N GLU A 123 -3.00 -11.21 0.09
CA GLU A 123 -4.17 -10.98 -0.75
C GLU A 123 -5.10 -12.20 -0.66
N LEU A 124 -6.37 -11.93 -0.39
CA LEU A 124 -7.38 -12.97 -0.19
C LEU A 124 -7.87 -13.57 -1.52
N ASP A 125 -8.04 -12.74 -2.55
CA ASP A 125 -8.51 -13.17 -3.86
C ASP A 125 -7.30 -13.69 -4.70
N PRO A 126 -7.25 -14.98 -5.06
CA PRO A 126 -6.15 -15.56 -5.82
C PRO A 126 -5.96 -14.90 -7.20
N ARG A 127 -7.02 -14.33 -7.78
CA ARG A 127 -6.93 -13.57 -9.04
C ARG A 127 -6.12 -12.30 -8.85
N TYR A 128 -6.34 -11.58 -7.75
CA TYR A 128 -5.53 -10.39 -7.44
C TYR A 128 -4.13 -10.75 -6.99
N ALA A 129 -3.93 -11.87 -6.28
CA ALA A 129 -2.60 -12.38 -5.99
C ALA A 129 -1.81 -12.64 -7.30
N SER A 130 -2.45 -13.23 -8.31
CA SER A 130 -1.85 -13.42 -9.64
C SER A 130 -1.53 -12.06 -10.32
N VAL A 131 -2.43 -11.08 -10.22
CA VAL A 131 -2.18 -9.71 -10.76
C VAL A 131 -0.94 -9.08 -10.13
N ILE A 132 -0.74 -9.23 -8.81
CA ILE A 132 0.46 -8.74 -8.11
C ILE A 132 1.72 -9.30 -8.75
N VAL A 133 1.78 -10.63 -8.92
CA VAL A 133 2.96 -11.32 -9.48
C VAL A 133 3.18 -10.94 -10.95
N MET A 134 2.11 -10.95 -11.75
CA MET A 134 2.20 -10.57 -13.18
C MET A 134 2.70 -9.14 -13.35
N ARG A 135 2.19 -8.21 -12.56
CA ARG A 135 2.63 -6.81 -12.58
C ARG A 135 4.09 -6.67 -12.17
N TYR A 136 4.51 -7.39 -11.13
CA TYR A 136 5.91 -7.39 -10.69
C TYR A 136 6.84 -7.92 -11.79
N LYS A 137 6.52 -9.06 -12.40
CA LYS A 137 7.30 -9.63 -13.52
C LYS A 137 7.32 -8.73 -14.75
N ALA A 138 6.24 -8.01 -15.03
CA ALA A 138 6.20 -7.05 -16.15
C ALA A 138 7.15 -5.86 -15.95
N GLU A 139 7.30 -5.37 -14.71
CA GLU A 139 8.19 -4.25 -14.38
C GLU A 139 9.64 -4.71 -14.15
N TYR A 140 9.82 -5.92 -13.59
CA TYR A 140 11.11 -6.52 -13.25
C TYR A 140 11.23 -7.92 -13.87
N PRO A 141 11.41 -8.03 -15.19
CA PRO A 141 11.37 -9.33 -15.91
C PRO A 141 12.45 -10.31 -15.44
N ASP A 142 13.61 -9.79 -15.05
CA ASP A 142 14.75 -10.61 -14.61
C ASP A 142 14.70 -10.98 -13.11
N ALA A 143 13.74 -10.41 -12.35
CA ALA A 143 13.62 -10.73 -10.93
C ALA A 143 13.15 -12.17 -10.75
N PRO A 144 13.84 -12.98 -9.90
CA PRO A 144 13.41 -14.34 -9.62
C PRO A 144 12.07 -14.32 -8.86
N VAL A 145 11.14 -15.18 -9.25
CA VAL A 145 9.88 -15.41 -8.56
C VAL A 145 9.77 -16.90 -8.26
N HIS A 146 9.63 -17.23 -6.99
CA HIS A 146 9.46 -18.58 -6.50
C HIS A 146 8.06 -18.75 -5.90
N VAL A 147 7.46 -19.90 -6.13
CA VAL A 147 6.16 -20.27 -5.59
C VAL A 147 6.35 -21.39 -4.58
N LEU A 148 5.95 -21.15 -3.32
CA LEU A 148 5.90 -22.20 -2.32
C LEU A 148 4.47 -22.76 -2.28
N ARG A 149 4.30 -24.03 -2.63
CA ARG A 149 3.01 -24.74 -2.60
C ARG A 149 3.20 -26.10 -1.93
N ASP A 150 2.41 -26.38 -0.92
CA ASP A 150 2.45 -27.64 -0.17
C ASP A 150 3.86 -28.02 0.33
N GLY A 151 4.64 -27.02 0.75
CA GLY A 151 6.00 -27.18 1.22
C GLY A 151 7.05 -27.39 0.13
N GLN A 152 6.66 -27.36 -1.14
CA GLN A 152 7.55 -27.45 -2.30
C GLN A 152 7.79 -26.08 -2.93
N GLU A 153 9.03 -25.78 -3.23
CA GLU A 153 9.42 -24.57 -3.96
C GLU A 153 9.42 -24.87 -5.47
N LEU A 154 8.66 -24.09 -6.20
CA LEU A 154 8.49 -24.19 -7.65
C LEU A 154 8.90 -22.87 -8.31
N SER A 155 9.39 -22.91 -9.54
CA SER A 155 9.55 -21.69 -10.32
C SER A 155 8.20 -21.14 -10.76
N TYR A 156 8.12 -19.82 -10.95
CA TYR A 156 6.90 -19.17 -11.43
C TYR A 156 6.46 -19.74 -12.78
N GLU A 157 7.41 -20.01 -13.67
CA GLU A 157 7.16 -20.56 -15.02
C GLU A 157 6.51 -21.93 -14.96
N ALA A 158 6.83 -22.74 -13.95
CA ALA A 158 6.26 -24.09 -13.78
C ALA A 158 4.79 -24.08 -13.33
N VAL A 159 4.28 -22.95 -12.83
CA VAL A 159 2.91 -22.84 -12.28
C VAL A 159 2.02 -21.83 -13.02
N SER A 160 2.57 -21.11 -13.99
CA SER A 160 1.87 -20.07 -14.75
C SER A 160 1.30 -20.52 -16.09
N THR A 161 1.26 -21.84 -16.35
CA THR A 161 0.68 -22.48 -17.55
C THR A 161 -0.82 -22.73 -17.43
#